data_e9676b20c5e378a15f4838d37287fd11
#
_entry.id   e9676b20c5e378a15f4838d37287fd11
#
_cell.length_a   1.000
_cell.length_b   1.000
_cell.length_c   1.000
_cell.angle_alpha   90.00
_cell.angle_beta   90.00
_cell.angle_gamma   90.00
#
_symmetry.space_group_name_H-M   'P 1'
#
loop_
_entity.id
_entity.type
_entity.pdbx_description
1 polymer ?
#
loop_
_entity_poly.entity_id
_entity_poly.type
_entity_poly.pdbx_seq_one_letter_code
_entity_poly.pdbx_strand_id
1 'polypeptide(L)'
;SIYAIYNCACTLTVMKTLELDFNAANEVFQSFVMKEGRNEVYQLKKPSVINLVKNPTGANEVMKYIIARPGDKNICIFLNDNDQDGHDVSWIWDAHFERLNVPEVKRIVCSGLRAYDMALRLKYEGLEDRIIVIENATKAIEWLNDANLESYVIATYTALHSTRAILRKVSEGK
;
A
#
# COMPACT_ATOMS: atom_id res chain seq x y z
N SER A 1 -11.13 1.98 5.84
CA SER A 1 -10.82 3.23 5.11
C SER A 1 -12.11 4.02 4.88
N ILE A 2 -12.02 5.33 4.73
CA ILE A 2 -13.19 6.21 4.49
C ILE A 2 -13.93 5.80 3.20
N TYR A 3 -13.22 5.27 2.20
CA TYR A 3 -13.84 4.76 0.97
C TYR A 3 -14.77 3.58 1.21
N ALA A 4 -14.48 2.72 2.19
CA ALA A 4 -15.38 1.63 2.54
C ALA A 4 -16.73 2.19 3.03
N ILE A 5 -16.72 3.27 3.80
CA ILE A 5 -17.94 3.94 4.27
C ILE A 5 -18.74 4.51 3.09
N TYR A 6 -18.09 5.20 2.16
CA TYR A 6 -18.77 5.72 0.96
C TYR A 6 -19.33 4.58 0.09
N ASN A 7 -18.57 3.51 -0.11
CA ASN A 7 -19.05 2.36 -0.89
C ASN A 7 -20.25 1.69 -0.21
N CYS A 8 -20.22 1.50 1.11
CA CYS A 8 -21.38 1.00 1.87
C CYS A 8 -22.58 1.95 1.73
N ALA A 9 -22.36 3.25 1.88
CA ALA A 9 -23.44 4.25 1.74
C ALA A 9 -24.06 4.22 0.34
N CYS A 10 -23.25 4.15 -0.71
CA CYS A 10 -23.73 4.01 -2.09
C CYS A 10 -24.54 2.72 -2.28
N THR A 11 -24.02 1.58 -1.78
CA THR A 11 -24.72 0.29 -1.85
C THR A 11 -26.08 0.36 -1.16
N LEU A 12 -26.14 0.89 0.06
CA LEU A 12 -27.39 1.03 0.82
C LEU A 12 -28.37 2.00 0.12
N THR A 13 -27.88 3.05 -0.52
CA THR A 13 -28.72 3.96 -1.30
C THR A 13 -29.37 3.24 -2.49
N VAL A 14 -28.60 2.47 -3.24
CA VAL A 14 -29.12 1.66 -4.36
C VAL A 14 -30.14 0.65 -3.86
N MET A 15 -29.84 -0.06 -2.76
CA MET A 15 -30.77 -1.03 -2.18
C MET A 15 -32.08 -0.39 -1.76
N LYS A 16 -32.02 0.80 -1.13
CA LYS A 16 -33.21 1.56 -0.76
C LYS A 16 -34.06 1.94 -1.99
N THR A 17 -33.39 2.39 -3.06
CA THR A 17 -34.08 2.80 -4.30
C THR A 17 -34.74 1.60 -5.01
N LEU A 18 -34.15 0.41 -4.90
CA LEU A 18 -34.66 -0.83 -5.47
C LEU A 18 -35.55 -1.61 -4.51
N GLU A 19 -35.87 -1.08 -3.34
CA GLU A 19 -36.70 -1.71 -2.28
C GLU A 19 -36.19 -3.09 -1.88
N LEU A 20 -34.84 -3.28 -1.84
CA LEU A 20 -34.20 -4.54 -1.42
C LEU A 20 -34.09 -4.66 0.09
N ASP A 21 -34.02 -5.91 0.60
CA ASP A 21 -33.91 -6.17 2.03
C ASP A 21 -32.52 -5.78 2.58
N PHE A 22 -32.52 -4.87 3.57
CA PHE A 22 -31.31 -4.41 4.24
C PHE A 22 -30.67 -5.47 5.15
N ASN A 23 -31.43 -6.47 5.63
CA ASN A 23 -30.88 -7.52 6.47
C ASN A 23 -29.87 -8.38 5.70
N ALA A 24 -30.17 -8.69 4.43
CA ALA A 24 -29.25 -9.39 3.53
C ALA A 24 -27.93 -8.59 3.34
N ALA A 25 -28.01 -7.26 3.22
CA ALA A 25 -26.81 -6.41 3.13
C ALA A 25 -25.97 -6.47 4.41
N ASN A 26 -26.59 -6.47 5.58
CA ASN A 26 -25.89 -6.52 6.86
C ASN A 26 -25.08 -7.83 7.02
N GLU A 27 -25.66 -8.96 6.66
CA GLU A 27 -24.97 -10.25 6.67
C GLU A 27 -23.74 -10.24 5.74
N VAL A 28 -23.89 -9.69 4.52
CA VAL A 28 -22.78 -9.57 3.57
C VAL A 28 -21.70 -8.63 4.11
N PHE A 29 -22.06 -7.48 4.66
CA PHE A 29 -21.08 -6.53 5.21
C PHE A 29 -20.32 -7.09 6.41
N GLN A 30 -20.96 -7.89 7.27
CA GLN A 30 -20.29 -8.53 8.40
C GLN A 30 -19.32 -9.64 7.97
N SER A 31 -19.63 -10.36 6.90
CA SER A 31 -18.80 -11.44 6.37
C SER A 31 -17.78 -10.97 5.31
N PHE A 32 -17.87 -9.73 4.85
CA PHE A 32 -17.04 -9.22 3.77
C PHE A 32 -15.60 -9.02 4.20
N VAL A 33 -14.71 -9.83 3.65
CA VAL A 33 -13.26 -9.66 3.81
C VAL A 33 -12.74 -8.93 2.59
N MET A 34 -12.15 -7.75 2.80
CA MET A 34 -11.45 -7.03 1.73
C MET A 34 -10.29 -7.89 1.23
N LYS A 35 -10.29 -8.16 -0.07
CA LYS A 35 -9.25 -8.96 -0.75
C LYS A 35 -8.41 -8.06 -1.66
N GLU A 36 -7.27 -8.61 -2.09
CA GLU A 36 -6.44 -8.08 -3.18
C GLU A 36 -5.87 -6.68 -2.95
N GLY A 37 -4.84 -6.62 -2.08
CA GLY A 37 -4.05 -5.43 -1.90
C GLY A 37 -4.77 -4.30 -1.15
N ARG A 38 -5.67 -4.63 -0.24
CA ARG A 38 -6.32 -3.64 0.63
C ARG A 38 -6.13 -4.00 2.10
N ASN A 39 -5.08 -3.44 2.72
CA ASN A 39 -4.67 -3.74 4.08
C ASN A 39 -4.48 -5.25 4.33
N GLU A 40 -3.96 -5.96 3.35
CA GLU A 40 -3.62 -7.38 3.48
C GLU A 40 -2.41 -7.52 4.40
N VAL A 41 -2.51 -8.33 5.44
CA VAL A 41 -1.46 -8.49 6.45
C VAL A 41 -0.70 -9.80 6.22
N TYR A 42 0.62 -9.71 6.18
CA TYR A 42 1.54 -10.84 6.12
C TYR A 42 2.41 -10.85 7.39
N GLN A 43 2.63 -12.05 7.96
CA GLN A 43 3.46 -12.21 9.15
C GLN A 43 4.92 -12.46 8.74
N LEU A 44 5.68 -11.39 8.61
CA LEU A 44 7.13 -11.43 8.59
C LEU A 44 7.66 -11.50 10.03
N LYS A 45 8.93 -11.22 10.29
CA LYS A 45 9.43 -11.07 11.69
C LYS A 45 8.57 -10.06 12.48
N LYS A 46 8.05 -9.06 11.79
CA LYS A 46 7.00 -8.14 12.26
C LYS A 46 5.90 -8.05 11.18
N PRO A 47 4.68 -7.64 11.53
CA PRO A 47 3.60 -7.50 10.56
C PRO A 47 3.99 -6.62 9.37
N SER A 48 3.61 -7.05 8.18
CA SER A 48 3.75 -6.29 6.94
C SER A 48 2.39 -6.13 6.27
N VAL A 49 1.98 -4.90 5.99
CA VAL A 49 0.66 -4.58 5.42
C VAL A 49 0.83 -4.10 3.99
N ILE A 50 0.22 -4.78 3.02
CA ILE A 50 0.29 -4.37 1.62
C ILE A 50 -0.97 -3.64 1.16
N ASN A 51 -0.77 -2.58 0.38
CA ASN A 51 -1.80 -1.77 -0.24
C ASN A 51 -1.52 -1.49 -1.71
N LEU A 52 -2.56 -1.67 -2.54
CA LEU A 52 -2.57 -1.27 -3.94
C LEU A 52 -2.80 0.23 -4.07
N VAL A 53 -2.01 0.88 -4.91
CA VAL A 53 -2.22 2.28 -5.32
C VAL A 53 -2.16 2.38 -6.85
N LYS A 54 -2.96 3.30 -7.41
CA LYS A 54 -3.03 3.53 -8.87
C LYS A 54 -3.04 5.01 -9.25
N ASN A 55 -3.17 5.88 -8.28
CA ASN A 55 -3.35 7.32 -8.50
C ASN A 55 -3.06 8.08 -7.21
N PRO A 56 -2.94 9.44 -7.28
CA PRO A 56 -2.64 10.29 -6.12
C PRO A 56 -3.62 10.11 -4.97
N THR A 57 -4.91 10.05 -5.28
CA THR A 57 -5.96 9.94 -4.25
C THR A 57 -5.82 8.66 -3.43
N GLY A 58 -5.61 7.51 -4.11
CA GLY A 58 -5.38 6.23 -3.44
C GLY A 58 -4.11 6.23 -2.60
N ALA A 59 -3.01 6.77 -3.16
CA ALA A 59 -1.74 6.90 -2.44
C ALA A 59 -1.90 7.77 -1.18
N ASN A 60 -2.59 8.90 -1.29
CA ASN A 60 -2.83 9.82 -0.18
C ASN A 60 -3.61 9.16 0.97
N GLU A 61 -4.62 8.34 0.67
CA GLU A 61 -5.38 7.63 1.69
C GLU A 61 -4.57 6.50 2.35
N VAL A 62 -3.75 5.78 1.57
CA VAL A 62 -2.83 4.79 2.12
C VAL A 62 -1.80 5.45 3.04
N MET A 63 -1.20 6.57 2.64
CA MET A 63 -0.26 7.31 3.47
C MET A 63 -0.91 7.82 4.76
N LYS A 64 -2.13 8.38 4.71
CA LYS A 64 -2.89 8.75 5.91
C LYS A 64 -3.09 7.57 6.87
N TYR A 65 -3.43 6.40 6.32
CA TYR A 65 -3.58 5.19 7.11
C TYR A 65 -2.26 4.80 7.79
N ILE A 66 -1.13 4.85 7.07
CA ILE A 66 0.20 4.47 7.58
C ILE A 66 0.63 5.41 8.71
N ILE A 67 0.56 6.72 8.51
CA ILE A 67 1.01 7.71 9.51
C ILE A 67 0.12 7.75 10.76
N ALA A 68 -1.16 7.39 10.63
CA ALA A 68 -2.07 7.30 11.78
C ALA A 68 -1.78 6.10 12.70
N ARG A 69 -0.95 5.14 12.27
CA ARG A 69 -0.56 3.99 13.10
C ARG A 69 0.58 4.38 14.03
N PRO A 70 0.48 4.04 15.31
CA PRO A 70 1.56 4.33 16.27
C PRO A 70 2.78 3.44 16.00
N GLY A 71 3.94 3.87 16.52
CA GLY A 71 5.18 3.10 16.51
C GLY A 71 6.02 3.26 15.25
N ASP A 72 7.29 2.89 15.41
CA ASP A 72 8.29 2.94 14.34
C ASP A 72 8.00 1.94 13.24
N LYS A 73 8.19 2.35 11.99
CA LYS A 73 7.83 1.56 10.80
C LYS A 73 8.77 1.80 9.63
N ASN A 74 8.85 0.81 8.76
CA ASN A 74 9.47 0.93 7.46
C ASN A 74 8.40 0.92 6.37
N ILE A 75 8.71 1.56 5.23
CA ILE A 75 7.83 1.57 4.07
C ILE A 75 8.58 0.98 2.88
N CYS A 76 7.91 0.21 2.04
CA CYS A 76 8.43 -0.19 0.75
C CYS A 76 7.45 0.24 -0.34
N ILE A 77 7.93 0.95 -1.34
CA ILE A 77 7.11 1.44 -2.46
C ILE A 77 7.59 0.74 -3.73
N PHE A 78 6.72 -0.08 -4.30
CA PHE A 78 6.92 -0.74 -5.58
C PHE A 78 6.20 0.05 -6.67
N LEU A 79 6.97 0.72 -7.51
CA LEU A 79 6.46 1.51 -8.63
C LEU A 79 6.84 0.86 -9.96
N ASN A 80 5.83 0.42 -10.70
CA ASN A 80 5.97 -0.10 -12.06
C ASN A 80 5.19 0.78 -13.04
N ASP A 81 5.52 0.68 -14.32
CA ASP A 81 4.92 1.38 -15.44
C ASP A 81 4.57 0.44 -16.62
N ASN A 82 4.20 -0.81 -16.31
CA ASN A 82 3.69 -1.74 -17.33
C ASN A 82 2.31 -1.28 -17.85
N ASP A 83 1.85 -1.85 -18.95
CA ASP A 83 0.58 -1.49 -19.61
C ASP A 83 -0.61 -1.39 -18.63
N GLN A 84 -0.70 -2.32 -17.66
CA GLN A 84 -1.80 -2.35 -16.68
C GLN A 84 -1.64 -1.31 -15.56
N ASP A 85 -0.44 -0.78 -15.35
CA ASP A 85 -0.17 0.31 -14.39
C ASP A 85 -0.46 1.68 -15.03
N GLY A 86 -0.33 1.76 -16.36
CA GLY A 86 -0.20 2.99 -17.12
C GLY A 86 1.26 3.42 -17.20
N HIS A 87 1.71 3.83 -18.39
CA HIS A 87 3.12 4.22 -18.61
C HIS A 87 3.48 5.54 -17.97
N ASP A 88 2.49 6.39 -17.71
CA ASP A 88 2.71 7.68 -17.07
C ASP A 88 2.71 7.53 -15.54
N VAL A 89 3.90 7.69 -14.95
CA VAL A 89 4.09 7.70 -13.50
C VAL A 89 4.12 9.11 -12.91
N SER A 90 3.85 10.15 -13.70
CA SER A 90 3.87 11.54 -13.22
C SER A 90 2.91 11.81 -12.06
N TRP A 91 1.89 10.99 -11.92
CA TRP A 91 0.96 11.06 -10.79
C TRP A 91 1.62 11.02 -9.41
N ILE A 92 2.85 10.48 -9.30
CA ILE A 92 3.60 10.49 -8.04
C ILE A 92 3.92 11.91 -7.57
N TRP A 93 3.97 12.90 -8.49
CA TRP A 93 4.21 14.30 -8.16
C TRP A 93 2.96 15.01 -7.61
N ASP A 94 1.76 14.47 -7.88
CA ASP A 94 0.48 14.98 -7.36
C ASP A 94 0.10 14.33 -6.02
N ALA A 95 0.80 13.25 -5.63
CA ALA A 95 0.57 12.57 -4.35
C ALA A 95 1.38 13.22 -3.22
N HIS A 96 0.82 13.25 -2.03
CA HIS A 96 1.35 13.93 -0.85
C HIS A 96 2.38 13.09 -0.10
N PHE A 97 3.50 12.72 -0.74
CA PHE A 97 4.55 11.92 -0.12
C PHE A 97 5.31 12.65 1.00
N GLU A 98 5.25 13.98 1.07
CA GLU A 98 5.75 14.79 2.19
C GLU A 98 5.18 14.34 3.54
N ARG A 99 4.00 13.73 3.56
CA ARG A 99 3.37 13.18 4.77
C ARG A 99 4.15 12.04 5.41
N LEU A 100 5.01 11.38 4.65
CA LEU A 100 5.89 10.33 5.17
C LEU A 100 7.08 10.91 5.95
N ASN A 101 7.27 12.23 5.92
CA ASN A 101 8.34 12.89 6.68
C ASN A 101 7.96 13.09 8.15
N VAL A 102 7.72 11.98 8.84
CA VAL A 102 7.42 11.91 10.28
C VAL A 102 8.47 11.04 10.99
N PRO A 103 8.74 11.27 12.28
CA PRO A 103 9.80 10.55 13.01
C PRO A 103 9.64 9.03 13.05
N GLU A 104 8.40 8.53 13.00
CA GLU A 104 8.05 7.11 13.06
C GLU A 104 8.41 6.35 11.78
N VAL A 105 8.55 7.03 10.63
CA VAL A 105 9.00 6.43 9.38
C VAL A 105 10.53 6.39 9.37
N LYS A 106 11.12 5.21 9.56
CA LYS A 106 12.57 5.06 9.70
C LYS A 106 13.27 4.92 8.37
N ARG A 107 12.79 4.05 7.48
CA ARG A 107 13.34 3.84 6.14
C ARG A 107 12.23 3.69 5.12
N ILE A 108 12.53 4.13 3.90
CA ILE A 108 11.64 3.97 2.74
C ILE A 108 12.43 3.26 1.64
N VAL A 109 12.07 2.03 1.37
CA VAL A 109 12.64 1.24 0.27
C VAL A 109 11.88 1.57 -1.01
N CYS A 110 12.57 2.03 -2.02
CA CYS A 110 12.03 2.23 -3.37
C CYS A 110 12.40 1.02 -4.23
N SER A 111 11.41 0.39 -4.84
CA SER A 111 11.59 -0.85 -5.60
C SER A 111 10.71 -0.87 -6.86
N GLY A 112 10.91 -1.88 -7.71
CA GLY A 112 10.22 -2.01 -8.98
C GLY A 112 10.93 -1.31 -10.13
N LEU A 113 10.29 -1.27 -11.30
CA LEU A 113 10.86 -0.74 -12.54
C LEU A 113 11.22 0.75 -12.45
N ARG A 114 10.45 1.50 -11.70
CA ARG A 114 10.58 2.97 -11.53
C ARG A 114 11.07 3.35 -10.12
N ALA A 115 11.90 2.47 -9.51
CA ALA A 115 12.44 2.68 -8.17
C ALA A 115 13.19 4.01 -8.03
N TYR A 116 13.96 4.40 -9.03
CA TYR A 116 14.73 5.66 -9.02
C TYR A 116 13.85 6.89 -9.18
N ASP A 117 12.75 6.82 -9.95
CA ASP A 117 11.80 7.93 -10.06
C ASP A 117 11.12 8.17 -8.71
N MET A 118 10.75 7.08 -8.00
CA MET A 118 10.19 7.18 -6.67
C MET A 118 11.19 7.74 -5.66
N ALA A 119 12.44 7.27 -5.71
CA ALA A 119 13.51 7.79 -4.85
C ALA A 119 13.76 9.28 -5.10
N LEU A 120 13.79 9.70 -6.37
CA LEU A 120 13.92 11.11 -6.75
C LEU A 120 12.74 11.93 -6.19
N ARG A 121 11.50 11.45 -6.34
CA ARG A 121 10.31 12.10 -5.80
C ARG A 121 10.41 12.32 -4.29
N LEU A 122 10.82 11.29 -3.54
CA LEU A 122 10.98 11.35 -2.09
C LEU A 122 12.12 12.28 -1.65
N LYS A 123 13.19 12.35 -2.44
CA LYS A 123 14.30 13.27 -2.17
C LYS A 123 13.83 14.72 -2.16
N TYR A 124 12.93 15.11 -3.07
CA TYR A 124 12.35 16.46 -3.09
C TYR A 124 11.49 16.78 -1.86
N GLU A 125 11.11 15.76 -1.07
CA GLU A 125 10.38 15.94 0.18
C GLU A 125 11.31 15.93 1.43
N GLY A 126 12.62 16.01 1.23
CA GLY A 126 13.61 16.03 2.32
C GLY A 126 13.73 14.68 3.04
N LEU A 127 13.53 13.58 2.31
CA LEU A 127 13.59 12.21 2.86
C LEU A 127 14.86 11.46 2.44
N GLU A 128 15.85 12.13 1.83
CA GLU A 128 17.05 11.52 1.26
C GLU A 128 17.78 10.58 2.23
N ASP A 129 17.89 10.95 3.50
CA ASP A 129 18.58 10.15 4.53
C ASP A 129 17.84 8.86 4.90
N ARG A 130 16.57 8.72 4.48
CA ARG A 130 15.72 7.54 4.77
C ARG A 130 15.53 6.62 3.58
N ILE A 131 15.93 7.06 2.37
CA ILE A 131 15.71 6.33 1.13
C ILE A 131 16.73 5.21 0.98
N ILE A 132 16.23 4.04 0.57
CA ILE A 132 17.03 2.89 0.13
C ILE A 132 16.46 2.46 -1.22
N VAL A 133 17.30 2.32 -2.25
CA VAL A 133 16.86 1.80 -3.55
C VAL A 133 17.26 0.33 -3.65
N ILE A 134 16.27 -0.53 -3.83
CA ILE A 134 16.42 -1.98 -4.05
C ILE A 134 15.47 -2.38 -5.17
N GLU A 135 15.94 -2.40 -6.41
CA GLU A 135 15.09 -2.71 -7.58
C GLU A 135 14.49 -4.12 -7.52
N ASN A 136 15.26 -5.09 -7.03
CA ASN A 136 14.80 -6.48 -6.94
C ASN A 136 13.78 -6.66 -5.81
N ALA A 137 12.56 -7.04 -6.18
CA ALA A 137 11.44 -7.17 -5.26
C ALA A 137 11.68 -8.18 -4.11
N THR A 138 12.32 -9.30 -4.40
CA THR A 138 12.64 -10.31 -3.37
C THR A 138 13.58 -9.73 -2.33
N LYS A 139 14.68 -9.10 -2.78
CA LYS A 139 15.66 -8.46 -1.87
C LYS A 139 15.03 -7.32 -1.07
N ALA A 140 14.09 -6.58 -1.66
CA ALA A 140 13.38 -5.50 -0.95
C ALA A 140 12.53 -6.05 0.21
N ILE A 141 11.82 -7.16 -0.02
CA ILE A 141 11.02 -7.81 1.03
C ILE A 141 11.90 -8.51 2.08
N GLU A 142 12.98 -9.15 1.67
CA GLU A 142 13.96 -9.73 2.59
C GLU A 142 14.55 -8.64 3.50
N TRP A 143 14.89 -7.48 2.94
CA TRP A 143 15.37 -6.34 3.70
C TRP A 143 14.34 -5.88 4.74
N LEU A 144 13.06 -5.76 4.36
CA LEU A 144 11.98 -5.42 5.31
C LEU A 144 11.86 -6.43 6.45
N ASN A 145 11.94 -7.73 6.12
CA ASN A 145 11.90 -8.80 7.10
C ASN A 145 13.08 -8.71 8.07
N ASP A 146 14.28 -8.44 7.58
CA ASP A 146 15.49 -8.36 8.39
C ASP A 146 15.57 -7.12 9.25
N ALA A 147 14.97 -6.02 8.81
CA ALA A 147 14.87 -4.78 9.57
C ALA A 147 14.06 -4.91 10.88
N ASN A 148 13.26 -5.98 11.02
CA ASN A 148 12.51 -6.34 12.22
C ASN A 148 11.63 -5.20 12.78
N LEU A 149 11.06 -4.40 11.90
CA LEU A 149 10.05 -3.36 12.21
C LEU A 149 8.75 -3.67 11.48
N GLU A 150 7.64 -3.17 12.02
CA GLU A 150 6.37 -3.15 11.28
C GLU A 150 6.59 -2.47 9.93
N SER A 151 6.04 -3.02 8.88
CA SER A 151 6.26 -2.50 7.54
C SER A 151 4.97 -2.33 6.74
N TYR A 152 5.00 -1.35 5.85
CA TYR A 152 3.90 -1.04 4.94
C TYR A 152 4.41 -1.09 3.51
N VAL A 153 3.77 -1.90 2.71
CA VAL A 153 4.09 -2.07 1.30
C VAL A 153 3.04 -1.35 0.47
N ILE A 154 3.48 -0.43 -0.35
CA ILE A 154 2.66 0.30 -1.33
C ILE A 154 3.06 -0.22 -2.70
N ALA A 155 2.14 -0.74 -3.48
CA ALA A 155 2.46 -1.35 -4.77
C ALA A 155 1.48 -0.89 -5.86
N THR A 156 2.00 -0.63 -7.06
CA THR A 156 1.19 -0.48 -8.26
C THR A 156 0.63 -1.84 -8.70
N TYR A 157 -0.28 -1.85 -9.65
CA TYR A 157 -1.07 -3.04 -9.98
C TYR A 157 -0.21 -4.25 -10.38
N THR A 158 0.73 -4.07 -11.31
CA THR A 158 1.56 -5.19 -11.78
C THR A 158 2.57 -5.63 -10.73
N ALA A 159 3.03 -4.71 -9.87
CA ALA A 159 3.91 -5.03 -8.76
C ALA A 159 3.17 -5.81 -7.65
N LEU A 160 1.88 -5.59 -7.47
CA LEU A 160 1.09 -6.19 -6.39
C LEU A 160 1.16 -7.72 -6.40
N HIS A 161 0.90 -8.34 -7.55
CA HIS A 161 0.82 -9.81 -7.66
C HIS A 161 2.16 -10.48 -7.32
N SER A 162 3.26 -9.98 -7.89
CA SER A 162 4.59 -10.50 -7.61
C SER A 162 4.99 -10.29 -6.16
N THR A 163 4.75 -9.10 -5.61
CA THR A 163 5.07 -8.75 -4.23
C THR A 163 4.29 -9.60 -3.22
N ARG A 164 2.98 -9.84 -3.47
CA ARG A 164 2.17 -10.75 -2.65
C ARG A 164 2.71 -12.17 -2.62
N ALA A 165 3.14 -12.69 -3.77
CA ALA A 165 3.76 -14.02 -3.86
C ALA A 165 5.04 -14.11 -3.04
N ILE A 166 5.89 -13.08 -3.07
CA ILE A 166 7.12 -13.00 -2.27
C ILE A 166 6.79 -12.90 -0.78
N LEU A 167 5.89 -11.98 -0.39
CA LEU A 167 5.46 -11.82 1.00
C LEU A 167 4.92 -13.13 1.58
N ARG A 168 4.13 -13.88 0.80
CA ARG A 168 3.61 -15.19 1.21
C ARG A 168 4.73 -16.19 1.46
N LYS A 169 5.68 -16.32 0.52
CA LYS A 169 6.84 -17.22 0.68
C LYS A 169 7.65 -16.89 1.93
N VAL A 170 7.98 -15.61 2.13
CA VAL A 170 8.75 -15.17 3.30
C VAL A 170 7.96 -15.38 4.60
N SER A 171 6.65 -15.13 4.59
CA SER A 171 5.76 -15.36 5.73
C SER A 171 5.63 -16.85 6.09
N GLU A 172 5.69 -17.75 5.11
CA GLU A 172 5.62 -19.21 5.30
C GLU A 172 6.99 -19.85 5.61
N GLY A 173 8.05 -19.05 5.64
CA GLY A 173 9.42 -19.54 5.89
C GLY A 173 10.00 -20.40 4.76
N LYS A 174 9.52 -20.18 3.53
CA LYS A 174 9.97 -20.93 2.33
C LYS A 174 10.83 -20.07 1.42
#